data_9cadb47d1a5a8d3e3838b6a773fde9f8
#
_entry.id   9cadb47d1a5a8d3e3838b6a773fde9f8
#
_cell.length_a   1.000
_cell.length_b   1.000
_cell.length_c   1.000
_cell.angle_alpha   90.00
_cell.angle_beta   90.00
_cell.angle_gamma   90.00
#
_symmetry.space_group_name_H-M   'P 1'
#
loop_
_entity.id
_entity.type
_entity.pdbx_description
1 polymer ?
#
loop_
_entity_poly.entity_id
_entity_poly.type
_entity_poly.pdbx_seq_one_letter_code
_entity_poly.pdbx_strand_id
1 'polypeptide(L)'
;MGMTRRDFFKNGVAAFTVSFAAPAFLSDLARAQGATSRNLVVLDLTGGNDGLSMLVPYTDPFYYSRRPTLGIPAGQVLQIGSDPSGKPLGLHPKLTGLRDIFNQGRLALIQRAGYQNSSRSHFFGSDIWASANPANSSASGWVGHYLSTLPQPLDPLAAWNTTGDTPHALSYPGVAVASIPSVTSYAFNSPNTGSDAVLERSAALSIASHVPVNLPHVGFVSATAQAAMATLDTVASVGTYKPSLAYPNNGFGLALQAVAGAMTKDIGTKVFWVQTGGFDTHASQDTINANGAYVKLMVSLNDGLSAFYNDLKNVGLVNDTLVLSFSEFGRRITENGSKGTDHGAASVMLAMGGGVRGGLYGTAASLNPDPQNPTLENNGADTTYETDFRSVYAKVVDNWLGGDSVNVLGGNFKKSGIDFV
;
A
#
# COMPACT_ATOMS: atom_id res chain seq x y z
N MET A 1 52.78 -5.16 -21.74
CA MET A 1 52.01 -3.94 -22.13
C MET A 1 51.10 -3.59 -20.99
N GLY A 2 51.38 -2.50 -20.30
CA GLY A 2 50.54 -2.06 -19.19
C GLY A 2 49.24 -1.49 -19.69
N MET A 3 48.12 -1.91 -19.14
CA MET A 3 46.80 -1.38 -19.44
C MET A 3 46.75 0.09 -19.02
N THR A 4 46.41 0.98 -19.94
CA THR A 4 46.29 2.42 -19.64
C THR A 4 45.01 2.68 -18.85
N ARG A 5 44.97 3.79 -18.08
CA ARG A 5 43.74 4.20 -17.34
C ARG A 5 42.55 4.31 -18.30
N ARG A 6 42.75 4.70 -19.53
CA ARG A 6 41.72 4.81 -20.57
C ARG A 6 41.20 3.43 -21.01
N ASP A 7 42.06 2.41 -21.10
CA ASP A 7 41.67 1.04 -21.44
C ASP A 7 40.93 0.37 -20.31
N PHE A 8 41.29 0.68 -19.05
CA PHE A 8 40.58 0.25 -17.86
C PHE A 8 39.15 0.78 -17.82
N PHE A 9 38.96 2.08 -18.10
CA PHE A 9 37.63 2.69 -18.16
C PHE A 9 36.77 2.16 -19.31
N LYS A 10 37.33 1.93 -20.47
CA LYS A 10 36.61 1.37 -21.63
C LYS A 10 36.15 -0.06 -21.39
N ASN A 11 37.00 -0.89 -20.83
CA ASN A 11 36.71 -2.28 -20.52
C ASN A 11 35.77 -2.41 -19.30
N GLY A 12 35.89 -1.52 -18.33
CA GLY A 12 34.98 -1.44 -17.18
C GLY A 12 33.55 -1.06 -17.60
N VAL A 13 33.41 -0.09 -18.51
CA VAL A 13 32.11 0.32 -19.06
C VAL A 13 31.48 -0.81 -19.89
N ALA A 14 32.27 -1.57 -20.67
CA ALA A 14 31.75 -2.69 -21.46
C ALA A 14 31.27 -3.87 -20.54
N ALA A 15 32.01 -4.17 -19.46
CA ALA A 15 31.60 -5.17 -18.48
C ALA A 15 30.34 -4.75 -17.72
N PHE A 16 30.19 -3.46 -17.47
CA PHE A 16 29.02 -2.84 -16.88
C PHE A 16 27.77 -2.96 -17.78
N THR A 17 27.90 -2.70 -19.06
CA THR A 17 26.80 -2.77 -20.02
C THR A 17 26.23 -4.19 -20.14
N VAL A 18 27.08 -5.22 -20.07
CA VAL A 18 26.66 -6.63 -20.12
C VAL A 18 25.94 -7.06 -18.85
N SER A 19 26.36 -6.57 -17.67
CA SER A 19 25.69 -6.87 -16.39
C SER A 19 24.30 -6.22 -16.27
N PHE A 20 24.07 -5.10 -16.98
CA PHE A 20 22.75 -4.42 -17.01
C PHE A 20 21.78 -5.02 -18.03
N ALA A 21 22.29 -5.55 -19.13
CA ALA A 21 21.43 -6.15 -20.14
C ALA A 21 20.79 -7.46 -19.68
N ALA A 22 21.42 -8.19 -18.76
CA ALA A 22 20.92 -9.47 -18.28
C ALA A 22 19.59 -9.38 -17.48
N PRO A 23 19.42 -8.45 -16.52
CA PRO A 23 18.14 -8.28 -15.84
C PRO A 23 17.03 -7.81 -16.79
N ALA A 24 17.29 -6.88 -17.68
CA ALA A 24 16.32 -6.44 -18.68
C ALA A 24 15.93 -7.57 -19.65
N PHE A 25 16.89 -8.34 -20.12
CA PHE A 25 16.64 -9.51 -20.95
C PHE A 25 15.81 -10.58 -20.24
N LEU A 26 16.07 -10.84 -18.96
CA LEU A 26 15.29 -11.79 -18.16
C LEU A 26 13.87 -11.30 -17.92
N SER A 27 13.67 -10.00 -17.69
CA SER A 27 12.35 -9.40 -17.58
C SER A 27 11.57 -9.48 -18.90
N ASP A 28 12.23 -9.24 -20.03
CA ASP A 28 11.64 -9.37 -21.36
C ASP A 28 11.29 -10.82 -21.70
N LEU A 29 12.10 -11.78 -21.25
CA LEU A 29 11.81 -13.20 -21.39
C LEU A 29 10.62 -13.64 -20.53
N ALA A 30 10.51 -13.15 -19.31
CA ALA A 30 9.37 -13.41 -18.42
C ALA A 30 8.07 -12.81 -19.00
N ARG A 31 8.14 -11.64 -19.63
CA ARG A 31 7.02 -11.01 -20.37
C ARG A 31 6.62 -11.84 -21.60
N ALA A 32 7.59 -12.34 -22.36
CA ALA A 32 7.35 -13.18 -23.52
C ALA A 32 6.70 -14.52 -23.16
N GLN A 33 6.83 -15.00 -21.91
CA GLN A 33 6.21 -16.22 -21.41
C GLN A 33 4.80 -16.01 -20.82
N GLY A 34 4.20 -14.82 -20.98
CA GLY A 34 2.82 -14.55 -20.54
C GLY A 34 2.65 -14.43 -19.04
N ALA A 35 3.71 -14.15 -18.29
CA ALA A 35 3.60 -13.76 -16.90
C ALA A 35 2.77 -12.46 -16.83
N THR A 36 1.56 -12.55 -16.28
CA THR A 36 0.64 -11.43 -16.14
C THR A 36 1.34 -10.31 -15.37
N SER A 37 1.33 -9.11 -15.94
CA SER A 37 1.93 -7.89 -15.36
C SER A 37 1.10 -7.34 -14.18
N ARG A 38 0.54 -8.20 -13.35
CA ARG A 38 -0.31 -7.81 -12.22
C ARG A 38 0.49 -7.05 -11.19
N ASN A 39 -0.02 -5.88 -10.82
CA ASN A 39 0.56 -4.98 -9.85
C ASN A 39 -0.30 -4.91 -8.60
N LEU A 40 0.34 -4.96 -7.44
CA LEU A 40 -0.29 -4.70 -6.15
C LEU A 40 0.17 -3.33 -5.64
N VAL A 41 -0.78 -2.46 -5.30
CA VAL A 41 -0.52 -1.24 -4.53
C VAL A 41 -1.05 -1.46 -3.11
N VAL A 42 -0.16 -1.58 -2.15
CA VAL A 42 -0.51 -1.60 -0.73
C VAL A 42 -0.61 -0.17 -0.26
N LEU A 43 -1.80 0.23 0.20
CA LEU A 43 -2.09 1.56 0.69
C LEU A 43 -2.26 1.54 2.20
N ASP A 44 -1.34 2.13 2.91
CA ASP A 44 -1.36 2.27 4.37
C ASP A 44 -2.00 3.60 4.78
N LEU A 45 -3.12 3.52 5.51
CA LEU A 45 -3.86 4.66 6.07
C LEU A 45 -3.43 4.83 7.52
N THR A 46 -2.28 5.46 7.76
CA THR A 46 -1.67 5.54 9.09
C THR A 46 -2.42 6.44 10.05
N GLY A 47 -2.64 5.93 11.25
CA GLY A 47 -3.27 6.65 12.35
C GLY A 47 -4.58 6.01 12.84
N GLY A 48 -4.97 4.84 12.34
CA GLY A 48 -6.22 4.19 12.72
C GLY A 48 -7.45 4.85 12.08
N ASN A 49 -7.74 4.48 10.84
CA ASN A 49 -8.88 5.04 10.11
C ASN A 49 -10.21 4.77 10.81
N ASP A 50 -11.07 5.79 10.91
CA ASP A 50 -12.42 5.67 11.43
C ASP A 50 -13.36 5.00 10.40
N GLY A 51 -13.43 3.68 10.47
CA GLY A 51 -14.23 2.88 9.56
C GLY A 51 -15.72 3.24 9.59
N LEU A 52 -16.28 3.67 10.72
CA LEU A 52 -17.68 4.07 10.83
C LEU A 52 -17.99 5.44 10.22
N SER A 53 -16.99 6.30 10.07
CA SER A 53 -17.13 7.56 9.32
C SER A 53 -16.79 7.39 7.84
N MET A 54 -16.03 6.36 7.45
CA MET A 54 -15.75 6.03 6.05
C MET A 54 -16.90 5.25 5.40
N LEU A 55 -17.38 4.20 6.08
CA LEU A 55 -18.50 3.33 5.69
C LEU A 55 -19.59 3.43 6.77
N VAL A 56 -20.59 4.25 6.49
CA VAL A 56 -21.56 4.75 7.47
C VAL A 56 -22.77 3.83 7.57
N PRO A 57 -23.08 3.28 8.76
CA PRO A 57 -24.31 2.53 9.01
C PRO A 57 -25.48 3.49 9.30
N TYR A 58 -25.87 4.27 8.32
CA TYR A 58 -26.74 5.45 8.45
C TYR A 58 -28.18 5.15 8.89
N THR A 59 -28.57 3.88 8.96
CA THR A 59 -29.88 3.45 9.49
C THR A 59 -29.81 2.94 10.92
N ASP A 60 -28.60 2.80 11.50
CA ASP A 60 -28.43 2.34 12.87
C ASP A 60 -28.63 3.52 13.86
N PRO A 61 -29.68 3.51 14.72
CA PRO A 61 -29.93 4.63 15.62
C PRO A 61 -28.81 4.82 16.68
N PHE A 62 -28.09 3.72 17.02
CA PHE A 62 -26.97 3.79 17.95
C PHE A 62 -25.74 4.48 17.34
N TYR A 63 -25.62 4.53 16.02
CA TYR A 63 -24.59 5.33 15.34
C TYR A 63 -24.70 6.80 15.75
N TYR A 64 -25.89 7.36 15.72
CA TYR A 64 -26.14 8.76 16.05
C TYR A 64 -26.10 9.03 17.56
N SER A 65 -26.64 8.14 18.39
CA SER A 65 -26.62 8.33 19.83
C SER A 65 -25.22 8.24 20.43
N ARG A 66 -24.33 7.46 19.80
CA ARG A 66 -22.92 7.31 20.21
C ARG A 66 -21.99 8.33 19.56
N ARG A 67 -22.45 9.04 18.50
CA ARG A 67 -21.71 10.05 17.73
C ARG A 67 -22.56 11.29 17.51
N PRO A 68 -22.98 11.98 18.60
CA PRO A 68 -23.88 13.14 18.49
C PRO A 68 -23.30 14.29 17.70
N THR A 69 -21.96 14.43 17.62
CA THR A 69 -21.29 15.48 16.84
C THR A 69 -20.58 14.94 15.58
N LEU A 70 -20.17 13.68 15.57
CA LEU A 70 -19.46 13.04 14.44
C LEU A 70 -20.39 12.23 13.54
N GLY A 71 -21.63 11.97 13.93
CA GLY A 71 -22.60 11.19 13.14
C GLY A 71 -22.97 11.93 11.85
N ILE A 72 -22.66 11.32 10.71
CA ILE A 72 -22.99 11.88 9.38
C ILE A 72 -24.47 11.74 9.13
N PRO A 73 -25.23 12.82 8.88
CA PRO A 73 -26.68 12.74 8.62
C PRO A 73 -27.02 11.81 7.46
N ALA A 74 -28.03 10.97 7.63
CA ALA A 74 -28.42 9.96 6.64
C ALA A 74 -28.66 10.53 5.23
N GLY A 75 -29.21 11.77 5.14
CA GLY A 75 -29.45 12.46 3.89
C GLY A 75 -28.19 12.94 3.17
N GLN A 76 -27.03 12.92 3.82
CA GLN A 76 -25.75 13.31 3.22
C GLN A 76 -24.90 12.10 2.81
N VAL A 77 -25.20 10.92 3.36
CA VAL A 77 -24.43 9.70 3.08
C VAL A 77 -24.61 9.26 1.63
N LEU A 78 -23.53 8.85 0.99
CA LEU A 78 -23.56 8.26 -0.35
C LEU A 78 -23.98 6.80 -0.25
N GLN A 79 -25.27 6.52 -0.36
CA GLN A 79 -25.83 5.18 -0.24
C GLN A 79 -25.26 4.24 -1.32
N ILE A 80 -24.84 3.03 -0.94
CA ILE A 80 -24.22 2.03 -1.82
C ILE A 80 -24.89 0.65 -1.74
N GLY A 81 -25.99 0.53 -1.03
CA GLY A 81 -26.75 -0.70 -0.88
C GLY A 81 -26.66 -1.30 0.52
N SER A 82 -26.95 -2.58 0.64
CA SER A 82 -26.94 -3.30 1.89
C SER A 82 -25.87 -4.39 1.91
N ASP A 83 -25.34 -4.65 3.08
CA ASP A 83 -24.40 -5.74 3.32
C ASP A 83 -25.10 -7.12 3.25
N PRO A 84 -24.37 -8.25 3.33
CA PRO A 84 -24.96 -9.59 3.33
C PRO A 84 -25.98 -9.87 4.45
N SER A 85 -25.97 -9.10 5.54
CA SER A 85 -26.96 -9.18 6.61
C SER A 85 -28.22 -8.32 6.36
N GLY A 86 -28.25 -7.58 5.25
CA GLY A 86 -29.35 -6.68 4.87
C GLY A 86 -29.27 -5.29 5.50
N LYS A 87 -28.17 -4.92 6.17
CA LYS A 87 -27.99 -3.57 6.74
C LYS A 87 -27.60 -2.58 5.67
N PRO A 88 -28.37 -1.47 5.49
CA PRO A 88 -28.01 -0.42 4.54
C PRO A 88 -26.76 0.33 4.99
N LEU A 89 -25.84 0.55 4.05
CA LEU A 89 -24.59 1.24 4.24
C LEU A 89 -24.37 2.30 3.18
N GLY A 90 -23.54 3.26 3.50
CA GLY A 90 -23.14 4.27 2.53
C GLY A 90 -21.74 4.81 2.83
N LEU A 91 -21.13 5.38 1.81
CA LEU A 91 -19.83 6.02 1.94
C LEU A 91 -19.97 7.44 2.49
N HIS A 92 -18.86 7.91 3.09
CA HIS A 92 -18.70 9.31 3.47
C HIS A 92 -19.05 10.24 2.32
N PRO A 93 -19.72 11.41 2.54
CA PRO A 93 -20.18 12.32 1.48
C PRO A 93 -19.12 12.77 0.47
N LYS A 94 -17.85 12.76 0.87
CA LYS A 94 -16.74 13.17 0.01
C LYS A 94 -16.14 12.06 -0.84
N LEU A 95 -16.57 10.82 -0.68
CA LEU A 95 -16.07 9.67 -1.44
C LEU A 95 -16.85 9.43 -2.75
N THR A 96 -17.18 10.51 -3.46
CA THR A 96 -18.02 10.46 -4.66
C THR A 96 -17.42 9.63 -5.80
N GLY A 97 -16.12 9.79 -6.05
CA GLY A 97 -15.42 9.01 -7.07
C GLY A 97 -15.27 7.54 -6.68
N LEU A 98 -15.04 7.25 -5.40
CA LEU A 98 -15.00 5.86 -4.90
C LEU A 98 -16.39 5.21 -4.98
N ARG A 99 -17.49 5.95 -4.72
CA ARG A 99 -18.85 5.47 -4.98
C ARG A 99 -19.05 5.12 -6.45
N ASP A 100 -18.56 5.95 -7.36
CA ASP A 100 -18.69 5.70 -8.79
C ASP A 100 -17.90 4.46 -9.24
N ILE A 101 -16.73 4.21 -8.65
CA ILE A 101 -15.96 2.98 -8.86
C ILE A 101 -16.68 1.77 -8.23
N PHE A 102 -17.30 1.93 -7.05
CA PHE A 102 -18.15 0.91 -6.44
C PHE A 102 -19.32 0.53 -7.35
N ASN A 103 -20.01 1.52 -7.90
CA ASN A 103 -21.14 1.30 -8.83
C ASN A 103 -20.71 0.61 -10.13
N GLN A 104 -19.43 0.74 -10.54
CA GLN A 104 -18.84 -0.01 -11.65
C GLN A 104 -18.49 -1.47 -11.25
N GLY A 105 -18.70 -1.87 -10.00
CA GLY A 105 -18.33 -3.19 -9.49
C GLY A 105 -16.81 -3.39 -9.35
N ARG A 106 -16.06 -2.31 -9.11
CA ARG A 106 -14.58 -2.32 -9.07
C ARG A 106 -13.98 -1.84 -7.75
N LEU A 107 -14.81 -1.69 -6.73
CA LEU A 107 -14.44 -1.39 -5.35
C LEU A 107 -15.10 -2.39 -4.41
N ALA A 108 -14.30 -3.11 -3.66
CA ALA A 108 -14.73 -3.99 -2.56
C ALA A 108 -14.45 -3.30 -1.22
N LEU A 109 -15.41 -3.34 -0.32
CA LEU A 109 -15.31 -2.84 1.04
C LEU A 109 -15.45 -4.03 1.99
N ILE A 110 -14.37 -4.36 2.69
CA ILE A 110 -14.28 -5.51 3.58
C ILE A 110 -14.45 -5.00 5.00
N GLN A 111 -15.59 -5.34 5.58
CA GLN A 111 -16.03 -4.82 6.87
C GLN A 111 -15.38 -5.58 8.01
N ARG A 112 -15.23 -4.90 9.15
CA ARG A 112 -14.75 -5.47 10.40
C ARG A 112 -13.50 -6.33 10.22
N ALA A 113 -12.57 -5.83 9.41
CA ALA A 113 -11.26 -6.45 9.24
C ALA A 113 -10.40 -6.19 10.48
N GLY A 114 -9.73 -7.23 10.96
CA GLY A 114 -8.93 -7.16 12.17
C GLY A 114 -8.39 -8.52 12.59
N TYR A 115 -8.13 -8.71 13.88
CA TYR A 115 -7.63 -9.96 14.46
C TYR A 115 -7.99 -10.03 15.94
N GLN A 116 -7.93 -11.24 16.51
CA GLN A 116 -8.23 -11.46 17.91
C GLN A 116 -7.25 -10.72 18.83
N ASN A 117 -7.76 -10.06 19.86
CA ASN A 117 -6.98 -9.24 20.80
C ASN A 117 -6.20 -8.13 20.09
N SER A 118 -6.87 -7.42 19.18
CA SER A 118 -6.29 -6.33 18.40
C SER A 118 -5.53 -5.32 19.26
N SER A 119 -4.30 -5.00 18.85
CA SER A 119 -3.53 -3.92 19.49
C SER A 119 -4.13 -2.56 19.16
N ARG A 120 -4.12 -1.66 20.15
CA ARG A 120 -4.50 -0.25 20.00
C ARG A 120 -3.28 0.68 20.08
N SER A 121 -2.08 0.12 19.93
CA SER A 121 -0.83 0.86 19.82
C SER A 121 -0.46 1.00 18.35
N HIS A 122 -0.15 2.20 17.89
CA HIS A 122 0.32 2.43 16.52
C HIS A 122 1.51 1.54 16.18
N PHE A 123 2.52 1.48 17.05
CA PHE A 123 3.74 0.69 16.82
C PHE A 123 3.42 -0.79 16.68
N PHE A 124 2.79 -1.39 17.69
CA PHE A 124 2.46 -2.82 17.67
C PHE A 124 1.40 -3.16 16.62
N GLY A 125 0.40 -2.30 16.42
CA GLY A 125 -0.61 -2.48 15.39
C GLY A 125 0.03 -2.51 14.00
N SER A 126 0.82 -1.51 13.66
CA SER A 126 1.51 -1.45 12.36
C SER A 126 2.43 -2.65 12.13
N ASP A 127 3.20 -3.07 13.15
CA ASP A 127 4.07 -4.24 13.06
C ASP A 127 3.29 -5.55 12.85
N ILE A 128 2.14 -5.71 13.52
CA ILE A 128 1.28 -6.89 13.33
C ILE A 128 0.72 -6.96 11.92
N TRP A 129 0.21 -5.84 11.39
CA TRP A 129 -0.30 -5.80 10.02
C TRP A 129 0.82 -5.96 8.99
N ALA A 130 2.00 -5.43 9.28
CA ALA A 130 3.18 -5.56 8.42
C ALA A 130 3.73 -6.98 8.39
N SER A 131 3.82 -7.66 9.54
CA SER A 131 4.32 -9.03 9.62
C SER A 131 3.26 -10.10 9.34
N ALA A 132 1.97 -9.73 9.33
CA ALA A 132 0.84 -10.67 9.34
C ALA A 132 0.86 -11.65 10.52
N ASN A 133 1.53 -11.31 11.63
CA ASN A 133 1.76 -12.20 12.74
C ASN A 133 1.44 -11.58 14.11
N PRO A 134 0.20 -11.69 14.60
CA PRO A 134 -0.18 -11.19 15.92
C PRO A 134 0.58 -11.81 17.10
N ALA A 135 1.13 -13.01 16.93
CA ALA A 135 1.89 -13.69 17.97
C ALA A 135 3.36 -13.23 18.03
N ASN A 136 3.90 -12.68 16.93
CA ASN A 136 5.26 -12.17 16.84
C ASN A 136 5.32 -10.99 15.86
N SER A 137 5.01 -9.81 16.34
CA SER A 137 5.00 -8.58 15.51
C SER A 137 6.39 -8.21 14.96
N SER A 138 7.46 -8.75 15.53
CA SER A 138 8.84 -8.55 15.02
C SER A 138 9.24 -9.54 13.91
N ALA A 139 8.33 -10.44 13.49
CA ALA A 139 8.58 -11.30 12.34
C ALA A 139 8.75 -10.46 11.06
N SER A 140 9.41 -11.02 10.07
CA SER A 140 9.62 -10.34 8.77
C SER A 140 8.30 -9.96 8.11
N GLY A 141 8.32 -8.90 7.30
CA GLY A 141 7.16 -8.40 6.61
C GLY A 141 6.60 -9.37 5.56
N TRP A 142 5.27 -9.47 5.45
CA TRP A 142 4.62 -10.41 4.55
C TRP A 142 4.89 -10.13 3.07
N VAL A 143 4.99 -8.86 2.67
CA VAL A 143 5.34 -8.48 1.29
C VAL A 143 6.80 -8.85 1.01
N GLY A 144 7.71 -8.55 1.95
CA GLY A 144 9.12 -8.93 1.83
C GLY A 144 9.27 -10.46 1.71
N HIS A 145 8.48 -11.23 2.47
CA HIS A 145 8.46 -12.68 2.34
C HIS A 145 7.95 -13.12 0.95
N TYR A 146 6.85 -12.54 0.45
CA TYR A 146 6.41 -12.80 -0.93
C TYR A 146 7.53 -12.51 -1.95
N LEU A 147 8.18 -11.36 -1.85
CA LEU A 147 9.28 -10.99 -2.76
C LEU A 147 10.44 -11.98 -2.71
N SER A 148 10.74 -12.56 -1.54
CA SER A 148 11.78 -13.57 -1.41
C SER A 148 11.46 -14.89 -2.13
N THR A 149 10.19 -15.13 -2.45
CA THR A 149 9.76 -16.32 -3.22
C THR A 149 9.88 -16.15 -4.73
N LEU A 150 10.12 -14.94 -5.21
CA LEU A 150 10.32 -14.64 -6.62
C LEU A 150 11.70 -15.12 -7.12
N PRO A 151 11.88 -15.26 -8.44
CA PRO A 151 13.18 -15.64 -9.01
C PRO A 151 14.33 -14.74 -8.54
N GLN A 152 15.48 -15.35 -8.25
CA GLN A 152 16.67 -14.68 -7.76
C GLN A 152 17.76 -14.60 -8.85
N PRO A 153 18.61 -13.54 -8.87
CA PRO A 153 18.56 -12.37 -7.97
C PRO A 153 17.32 -11.51 -8.19
N LEU A 154 16.74 -11.00 -7.10
CA LEU A 154 15.57 -10.13 -7.17
C LEU A 154 15.94 -8.81 -7.86
N ASP A 155 15.10 -8.35 -8.81
CA ASP A 155 15.21 -7.01 -9.34
C ASP A 155 15.02 -5.98 -8.21
N PRO A 156 15.92 -5.01 -8.01
CA PRO A 156 15.78 -3.97 -7.00
C PRO A 156 14.48 -3.16 -7.11
N LEU A 157 13.88 -3.10 -8.30
CA LEU A 157 12.60 -2.45 -8.58
C LEU A 157 11.39 -3.41 -8.54
N ALA A 158 11.58 -4.69 -8.17
CA ALA A 158 10.46 -5.63 -8.00
C ALA A 158 9.43 -5.12 -6.98
N ALA A 159 9.88 -4.31 -6.02
CA ALA A 159 9.00 -3.48 -5.20
C ALA A 159 9.50 -2.04 -5.15
N TRP A 160 8.54 -1.11 -5.06
CA TRP A 160 8.79 0.33 -4.95
C TRP A 160 8.07 0.88 -3.73
N ASN A 161 8.84 1.39 -2.80
CA ASN A 161 8.33 2.13 -1.66
C ASN A 161 8.32 3.65 -1.96
N THR A 162 7.18 4.31 -1.75
CA THR A 162 7.04 5.77 -1.94
C THR A 162 7.34 6.59 -0.69
N THR A 163 7.82 5.96 0.39
CA THR A 163 8.24 6.65 1.62
C THR A 163 9.76 6.71 1.74
N GLY A 164 10.27 7.54 2.66
CA GLY A 164 11.73 7.67 2.88
C GLY A 164 12.34 6.42 3.52
N ASP A 165 11.63 5.84 4.49
CA ASP A 165 12.08 4.66 5.22
C ASP A 165 11.39 3.40 4.64
N THR A 166 12.10 2.28 4.63
CA THR A 166 11.53 1.01 4.19
C THR A 166 10.51 0.51 5.22
N PRO A 167 9.22 0.39 4.84
CA PRO A 167 8.19 -0.13 5.73
C PRO A 167 8.48 -1.57 6.17
N HIS A 168 8.14 -1.90 7.41
CA HIS A 168 8.35 -3.24 7.95
C HIS A 168 7.73 -4.34 7.06
N ALA A 169 6.58 -4.09 6.44
CA ALA A 169 5.92 -5.02 5.53
C ALA A 169 6.80 -5.46 4.34
N LEU A 170 7.75 -4.63 3.91
CA LEU A 170 8.69 -4.90 2.83
C LEU A 170 10.01 -5.52 3.32
N SER A 171 10.21 -5.61 4.64
CA SER A 171 11.47 -6.07 5.24
C SER A 171 11.52 -7.60 5.31
N TYR A 172 12.52 -8.20 4.64
CA TYR A 172 12.81 -9.62 4.71
C TYR A 172 14.30 -9.87 4.49
N PRO A 173 14.95 -10.85 5.18
CA PRO A 173 16.36 -11.14 4.98
C PRO A 173 16.69 -11.43 3.50
N GLY A 174 17.66 -10.70 2.97
CA GLY A 174 18.11 -10.86 1.58
C GLY A 174 17.24 -10.18 0.53
N VAL A 175 16.17 -9.49 0.91
CA VAL A 175 15.33 -8.69 0.00
C VAL A 175 15.72 -7.21 0.13
N ALA A 176 16.12 -6.62 -0.98
CA ALA A 176 16.34 -5.17 -1.08
C ALA A 176 15.17 -4.54 -1.87
N VAL A 177 14.59 -3.48 -1.32
CA VAL A 177 13.50 -2.73 -1.92
C VAL A 177 13.91 -1.27 -2.09
N ALA A 178 13.63 -0.70 -3.26
CA ALA A 178 13.91 0.70 -3.52
C ALA A 178 12.92 1.62 -2.79
N SER A 179 13.44 2.56 -1.98
CA SER A 179 12.68 3.66 -1.39
C SER A 179 12.84 4.91 -2.25
N ILE A 180 11.76 5.32 -2.90
CA ILE A 180 11.74 6.39 -3.90
C ILE A 180 10.60 7.35 -3.56
N PRO A 181 10.78 8.21 -2.55
CA PRO A 181 9.74 9.16 -2.12
C PRO A 181 9.50 10.26 -3.16
N SER A 182 10.46 10.49 -4.03
CA SER A 182 10.34 11.46 -5.13
C SER A 182 11.20 11.01 -6.31
N VAL A 183 10.56 10.84 -7.45
CA VAL A 183 11.23 10.47 -8.70
C VAL A 183 12.28 11.51 -9.13
N THR A 184 12.00 12.79 -8.88
CA THR A 184 12.89 13.88 -9.29
C THR A 184 14.11 14.04 -8.39
N SER A 185 14.05 13.57 -7.14
CA SER A 185 15.18 13.61 -6.19
C SER A 185 15.94 12.28 -6.12
N TYR A 186 15.46 11.22 -6.77
CA TYR A 186 16.14 9.93 -6.82
C TYR A 186 17.25 9.99 -7.87
N ALA A 187 18.41 10.50 -7.46
CA ALA A 187 19.55 10.75 -8.33
C ALA A 187 20.87 10.46 -7.59
N PHE A 188 21.92 10.20 -8.35
CA PHE A 188 23.28 10.23 -7.80
C PHE A 188 23.68 11.69 -7.56
N ASN A 189 23.79 12.09 -6.33
CA ASN A 189 24.19 13.44 -5.94
C ASN A 189 25.71 13.57 -6.00
N SER A 190 26.22 14.17 -7.07
CA SER A 190 27.63 14.55 -7.20
C SER A 190 27.80 16.03 -6.86
N PRO A 191 28.89 16.43 -6.16
CA PRO A 191 29.25 17.83 -6.01
C PRO A 191 29.70 18.47 -7.33
N ASN A 192 30.01 17.65 -8.34
CA ASN A 192 30.45 18.08 -9.66
C ASN A 192 29.34 17.92 -10.71
N THR A 193 29.56 18.45 -11.90
CA THR A 193 28.64 18.37 -13.04
C THR A 193 29.32 17.80 -14.27
N GLY A 194 28.56 17.45 -15.31
CA GLY A 194 29.10 17.00 -16.61
C GLY A 194 29.88 15.68 -16.50
N SER A 195 31.05 15.63 -17.14
CA SER A 195 31.91 14.44 -17.21
C SER A 195 32.40 13.97 -15.82
N ASP A 196 32.65 14.90 -14.93
CA ASP A 196 33.17 14.59 -13.61
C ASP A 196 32.14 13.90 -12.74
N ALA A 197 30.86 14.32 -12.78
CA ALA A 197 29.76 13.62 -12.12
C ALA A 197 29.59 12.18 -12.64
N VAL A 198 29.75 11.96 -13.95
CA VAL A 198 29.71 10.63 -14.56
C VAL A 198 30.86 9.77 -14.08
N LEU A 199 32.07 10.33 -13.97
CA LEU A 199 33.24 9.62 -13.45
C LEU A 199 33.07 9.26 -11.99
N GLU A 200 32.54 10.16 -11.16
CA GLU A 200 32.27 9.91 -9.75
C GLU A 200 31.23 8.81 -9.56
N ARG A 201 30.13 8.83 -10.32
CA ARG A 201 29.13 7.74 -10.31
C ARG A 201 29.77 6.40 -10.67
N SER A 202 30.61 6.37 -11.71
CA SER A 202 31.31 5.16 -12.14
C SER A 202 32.30 4.66 -11.10
N ALA A 203 33.02 5.57 -10.45
CA ALA A 203 33.96 5.25 -9.38
C ALA A 203 33.23 4.71 -8.13
N ALA A 204 32.13 5.33 -7.72
CA ALA A 204 31.31 4.87 -6.61
C ALA A 204 30.78 3.45 -6.84
N LEU A 205 30.31 3.16 -8.05
CA LEU A 205 29.87 1.82 -8.43
C LEU A 205 31.02 0.82 -8.42
N SER A 206 32.19 1.19 -8.95
CA SER A 206 33.38 0.34 -8.93
C SER A 206 33.81 0.01 -7.50
N ILE A 207 33.83 0.99 -6.60
CA ILE A 207 34.13 0.77 -5.18
C ILE A 207 33.08 -0.19 -4.57
N ALA A 208 31.82 0.03 -4.80
CA ALA A 208 30.77 -0.85 -4.29
C ALA A 208 30.89 -2.29 -4.79
N SER A 209 31.40 -2.51 -6.02
CA SER A 209 31.55 -3.85 -6.61
C SER A 209 32.77 -4.63 -6.13
N HIS A 210 33.74 -3.98 -5.49
CA HIS A 210 35.03 -4.58 -5.09
C HIS A 210 35.18 -4.75 -3.58
N VAL A 211 34.09 -4.84 -2.86
CA VAL A 211 34.09 -4.99 -1.41
C VAL A 211 34.32 -6.45 -1.00
N PRO A 212 35.12 -6.73 0.06
CA PRO A 212 35.31 -8.08 0.59
C PRO A 212 34.00 -8.70 1.06
N VAL A 213 33.62 -9.83 0.47
CA VAL A 213 32.36 -10.55 0.78
C VAL A 213 32.34 -11.22 2.17
N ASN A 214 33.51 -11.29 2.84
CA ASN A 214 33.63 -11.88 4.18
C ASN A 214 33.20 -10.93 5.32
N LEU A 215 32.78 -9.71 4.99
CA LEU A 215 32.27 -8.72 5.95
C LEU A 215 30.77 -8.49 5.68
N PRO A 216 29.85 -9.16 6.41
CA PRO A 216 28.43 -9.14 6.08
C PRO A 216 27.82 -7.73 5.99
N HIS A 217 28.20 -6.82 6.90
CA HIS A 217 27.71 -5.44 6.90
C HIS A 217 28.18 -4.64 5.67
N VAL A 218 29.43 -4.84 5.28
CA VAL A 218 30.02 -4.18 4.11
C VAL A 218 29.41 -4.77 2.82
N GLY A 219 29.18 -6.09 2.80
CA GLY A 219 28.47 -6.75 1.71
C GLY A 219 27.05 -6.21 1.52
N PHE A 220 26.32 -5.97 2.59
CA PHE A 220 24.99 -5.36 2.55
C PHE A 220 25.02 -3.93 1.96
N VAL A 221 25.92 -3.08 2.48
CA VAL A 221 26.07 -1.70 1.96
C VAL A 221 26.46 -1.69 0.48
N SER A 222 27.37 -2.59 0.09
CA SER A 222 27.79 -2.78 -1.30
C SER A 222 26.62 -3.16 -2.21
N ALA A 223 25.86 -4.18 -1.83
CA ALA A 223 24.70 -4.64 -2.60
C ALA A 223 23.62 -3.55 -2.73
N THR A 224 23.37 -2.81 -1.63
CA THR A 224 22.42 -1.69 -1.64
C THR A 224 22.88 -0.56 -2.57
N ALA A 225 24.16 -0.20 -2.53
CA ALA A 225 24.73 0.85 -3.41
C ALA A 225 24.66 0.43 -4.88
N GLN A 226 24.99 -0.82 -5.19
CA GLN A 226 24.88 -1.34 -6.56
C GLN A 226 23.43 -1.34 -7.05
N ALA A 227 22.49 -1.81 -6.23
CA ALA A 227 21.07 -1.81 -6.53
C ALA A 227 20.54 -0.39 -6.77
N ALA A 228 20.88 0.56 -5.90
CA ALA A 228 20.50 1.96 -6.07
C ALA A 228 21.03 2.55 -7.39
N MET A 229 22.33 2.35 -7.69
CA MET A 229 22.94 2.84 -8.93
C MET A 229 22.30 2.25 -10.19
N ALA A 230 21.92 0.97 -10.13
CA ALA A 230 21.28 0.27 -11.23
C ALA A 230 19.91 0.83 -11.58
N THR A 231 19.19 1.38 -10.61
CA THR A 231 17.80 1.83 -10.78
C THR A 231 17.66 3.30 -11.18
N LEU A 232 18.73 4.11 -11.07
CA LEU A 232 18.67 5.56 -11.27
C LEU A 232 18.05 5.98 -12.60
N ASP A 233 18.52 5.43 -13.71
CA ASP A 233 18.09 5.84 -15.05
C ASP A 233 16.65 5.36 -15.35
N THR A 234 16.30 4.17 -14.84
CA THR A 234 14.94 3.62 -14.93
C THR A 234 13.95 4.49 -14.17
N VAL A 235 14.28 4.85 -12.92
CA VAL A 235 13.43 5.73 -12.09
C VAL A 235 13.33 7.14 -12.71
N ALA A 236 14.44 7.69 -13.22
CA ALA A 236 14.42 8.99 -13.92
C ALA A 236 13.44 8.99 -15.10
N SER A 237 13.31 7.87 -15.82
CA SER A 237 12.36 7.72 -16.93
C SER A 237 10.90 7.87 -16.49
N VAL A 238 10.58 7.46 -15.27
CA VAL A 238 9.23 7.60 -14.69
C VAL A 238 8.86 9.07 -14.54
N GLY A 239 9.82 9.95 -14.23
CA GLY A 239 9.61 11.40 -14.15
C GLY A 239 9.12 12.06 -15.45
N THR A 240 9.24 11.38 -16.58
CA THR A 240 8.73 11.87 -17.87
C THR A 240 7.25 11.53 -18.09
N TYR A 241 6.63 10.77 -17.21
CA TYR A 241 5.22 10.39 -17.31
C TYR A 241 4.31 11.62 -17.29
N LYS A 242 3.34 11.63 -18.19
CA LYS A 242 2.29 12.65 -18.26
C LYS A 242 0.96 11.97 -17.99
N PRO A 243 0.39 12.15 -16.80
CA PRO A 243 -0.90 11.55 -16.47
C PRO A 243 -2.03 12.12 -17.34
N SER A 244 -3.00 11.30 -17.66
CA SER A 244 -4.18 11.72 -18.43
C SER A 244 -5.17 12.56 -17.60
N LEU A 245 -5.03 12.54 -16.28
CA LEU A 245 -5.84 13.28 -15.31
C LEU A 245 -4.93 13.94 -14.27
N ALA A 246 -5.38 15.07 -13.73
CA ALA A 246 -4.65 15.74 -12.65
C ALA A 246 -4.76 14.95 -11.34
N TYR A 247 -3.63 14.70 -10.70
CA TYR A 247 -3.57 14.19 -9.34
C TYR A 247 -3.57 15.34 -8.33
N PRO A 248 -4.04 15.11 -7.09
CA PRO A 248 -3.90 16.10 -6.02
C PRO A 248 -2.43 16.51 -5.83
N ASN A 249 -2.18 17.80 -5.70
CA ASN A 249 -0.84 18.33 -5.44
C ASN A 249 -0.49 18.23 -3.94
N ASN A 250 -0.44 17.00 -3.44
CA ASN A 250 0.01 16.66 -2.09
C ASN A 250 0.85 15.36 -2.16
N GLY A 251 1.51 15.00 -1.06
CA GLY A 251 2.41 13.83 -1.03
C GLY A 251 1.73 12.54 -1.49
N PHE A 252 0.47 12.31 -1.11
CA PHE A 252 -0.29 11.13 -1.50
C PHE A 252 -0.61 11.11 -3.01
N GLY A 253 -1.11 12.22 -3.56
CA GLY A 253 -1.40 12.33 -4.98
C GLY A 253 -0.15 12.18 -5.85
N LEU A 254 0.97 12.79 -5.46
CA LEU A 254 2.26 12.67 -6.16
C LEU A 254 2.82 11.25 -6.08
N ALA A 255 2.66 10.54 -4.96
CA ALA A 255 3.05 9.15 -4.83
C ALA A 255 2.24 8.26 -5.80
N LEU A 256 0.92 8.41 -5.85
CA LEU A 256 0.08 7.68 -6.80
C LEU A 256 0.41 8.00 -8.25
N GLN A 257 0.72 9.25 -8.59
CA GLN A 257 1.18 9.64 -9.92
C GLN A 257 2.49 8.96 -10.29
N ALA A 258 3.45 8.89 -9.36
CA ALA A 258 4.71 8.20 -9.58
C ALA A 258 4.50 6.68 -9.80
N VAL A 259 3.61 6.06 -9.04
CA VAL A 259 3.22 4.66 -9.20
C VAL A 259 2.58 4.43 -10.58
N ALA A 260 1.65 5.28 -11.01
CA ALA A 260 1.04 5.20 -12.35
C ALA A 260 2.09 5.34 -13.46
N GLY A 261 3.04 6.26 -13.29
CA GLY A 261 4.17 6.43 -14.20
C GLY A 261 5.05 5.19 -14.27
N ALA A 262 5.39 4.58 -13.13
CA ALA A 262 6.18 3.36 -13.06
C ALA A 262 5.48 2.18 -13.76
N MET A 263 4.18 2.01 -13.54
CA MET A 263 3.36 0.99 -14.22
C MET A 263 3.30 1.25 -15.74
N THR A 264 3.11 2.49 -16.16
CA THR A 264 3.03 2.85 -17.58
C THR A 264 4.37 2.66 -18.31
N LYS A 265 5.49 2.87 -17.63
CA LYS A 265 6.84 2.60 -18.14
C LYS A 265 7.22 1.12 -18.07
N ASP A 266 6.40 0.31 -17.42
CA ASP A 266 6.59 -1.13 -17.26
C ASP A 266 8.02 -1.48 -16.77
N ILE A 267 8.39 -0.87 -15.65
CA ILE A 267 9.74 -0.99 -15.07
C ILE A 267 9.96 -2.31 -14.30
N GLY A 268 9.02 -3.24 -14.36
CA GLY A 268 9.12 -4.56 -13.74
C GLY A 268 8.63 -4.65 -12.29
N THR A 269 8.15 -3.54 -11.70
CA THR A 269 7.66 -3.52 -10.32
C THR A 269 6.38 -4.36 -10.17
N LYS A 270 6.35 -5.23 -9.15
CA LYS A 270 5.20 -6.07 -8.80
C LYS A 270 4.39 -5.48 -7.63
N VAL A 271 5.07 -4.88 -6.66
CA VAL A 271 4.43 -4.34 -5.47
C VAL A 271 4.85 -2.90 -5.25
N PHE A 272 3.88 -2.02 -5.06
CA PHE A 272 4.07 -0.63 -4.67
C PHE A 272 3.55 -0.43 -3.26
N TRP A 273 4.32 0.28 -2.43
CA TRP A 273 3.88 0.73 -1.12
C TRP A 273 3.61 2.21 -1.16
N VAL A 274 2.38 2.59 -0.82
CA VAL A 274 1.93 3.98 -0.73
C VAL A 274 1.38 4.21 0.67
N GLN A 275 1.69 5.36 1.27
CA GLN A 275 1.23 5.70 2.61
C GLN A 275 0.57 7.08 2.60
N THR A 276 -0.49 7.24 3.38
CA THR A 276 -1.08 8.53 3.71
C THR A 276 -1.49 8.53 5.17
N GLY A 277 -1.17 9.59 5.89
CA GLY A 277 -1.37 9.69 7.32
C GLY A 277 -2.39 10.74 7.72
N GLY A 278 -2.47 10.98 9.05
CA GLY A 278 -3.36 11.96 9.65
C GLY A 278 -4.67 11.38 10.17
N PHE A 279 -4.82 10.05 10.14
CA PHE A 279 -6.04 9.37 10.62
C PHE A 279 -6.11 9.28 12.15
N ASP A 280 -5.08 9.71 12.87
CA ASP A 280 -5.09 9.75 14.33
C ASP A 280 -5.89 10.95 14.87
N THR A 281 -7.21 10.89 14.71
CA THR A 281 -8.14 11.99 14.93
C THR A 281 -8.77 11.94 16.32
N HIS A 282 -7.94 12.04 17.37
CA HIS A 282 -8.38 12.04 18.77
C HIS A 282 -9.17 13.30 19.18
N ALA A 283 -9.05 14.39 18.45
CA ALA A 283 -9.73 15.62 18.76
C ALA A 283 -10.17 16.35 17.49
N SER A 284 -11.29 17.06 17.57
CA SER A 284 -11.79 17.88 16.44
C SER A 284 -11.79 17.15 15.11
N GLN A 285 -12.19 15.89 15.13
CA GLN A 285 -12.20 14.99 13.95
C GLN A 285 -13.04 15.58 12.83
N ASP A 286 -14.20 16.14 13.16
CA ASP A 286 -15.14 16.80 12.26
C ASP A 286 -15.33 16.05 10.92
N THR A 287 -16.39 15.29 10.85
CA THR A 287 -16.73 14.42 9.72
C THR A 287 -17.68 15.06 8.70
N ILE A 288 -18.10 16.32 8.91
CA ILE A 288 -19.21 16.95 8.18
C ILE A 288 -18.80 18.26 7.52
N ASN A 289 -18.15 19.16 8.26
CA ASN A 289 -17.82 20.49 7.76
C ASN A 289 -16.70 20.44 6.72
N ALA A 290 -16.78 21.28 5.70
CA ALA A 290 -15.83 21.28 4.58
C ALA A 290 -14.34 21.41 5.01
N ASN A 291 -14.07 22.06 6.14
CA ASN A 291 -12.73 22.24 6.70
C ASN A 291 -12.37 21.21 7.78
N GLY A 292 -13.28 20.27 8.06
CA GLY A 292 -13.08 19.22 9.05
C GLY A 292 -11.84 18.37 8.77
N ALA A 293 -11.17 17.95 9.83
CA ALA A 293 -9.94 17.14 9.68
C ALA A 293 -10.21 15.84 8.91
N TYR A 294 -11.25 15.09 9.31
CA TYR A 294 -11.60 13.85 8.65
C TYR A 294 -12.13 14.06 7.22
N VAL A 295 -12.88 15.17 7.01
CA VAL A 295 -13.37 15.54 5.67
C VAL A 295 -12.21 15.74 4.70
N LYS A 296 -11.15 16.42 5.11
CA LYS A 296 -9.94 16.62 4.28
C LYS A 296 -9.24 15.32 3.95
N LEU A 297 -9.20 14.36 4.88
CA LEU A 297 -8.66 13.02 4.63
C LEU A 297 -9.49 12.28 3.57
N MET A 298 -10.82 12.33 3.69
CA MET A 298 -11.73 11.70 2.71
C MET A 298 -11.65 12.36 1.34
N VAL A 299 -11.49 13.69 1.26
CA VAL A 299 -11.25 14.39 0.00
C VAL A 299 -9.94 13.94 -0.63
N SER A 300 -8.85 13.95 0.13
CA SER A 300 -7.53 13.51 -0.36
C SER A 300 -7.56 12.06 -0.86
N LEU A 301 -8.19 11.17 -0.10
CA LEU A 301 -8.34 9.75 -0.45
C LEU A 301 -9.17 9.57 -1.72
N ASN A 302 -10.33 10.23 -1.79
CA ASN A 302 -11.21 10.20 -2.96
C ASN A 302 -10.51 10.69 -4.22
N ASP A 303 -9.92 11.88 -4.16
CA ASP A 303 -9.35 12.53 -5.33
C ASP A 303 -8.11 11.78 -5.82
N GLY A 304 -7.26 11.32 -4.90
CA GLY A 304 -6.07 10.53 -5.24
C GLY A 304 -6.42 9.18 -5.88
N LEU A 305 -7.28 8.38 -5.23
CA LEU A 305 -7.66 7.06 -5.73
C LEU A 305 -8.51 7.13 -7.00
N SER A 306 -9.39 8.12 -7.12
CA SER A 306 -10.20 8.31 -8.33
C SER A 306 -9.35 8.74 -9.52
N ALA A 307 -8.40 9.65 -9.32
CA ALA A 307 -7.44 10.03 -10.35
C ALA A 307 -6.62 8.81 -10.79
N PHE A 308 -6.07 8.06 -9.84
CA PHE A 308 -5.27 6.87 -10.10
C PHE A 308 -6.03 5.80 -10.88
N TYR A 309 -7.25 5.45 -10.44
CA TYR A 309 -8.08 4.46 -11.12
C TYR A 309 -8.41 4.87 -12.55
N ASN A 310 -8.86 6.10 -12.76
CA ASN A 310 -9.26 6.57 -14.08
C ASN A 310 -8.07 6.81 -15.02
N ASP A 311 -6.92 7.25 -14.49
CA ASP A 311 -5.68 7.39 -15.25
C ASP A 311 -5.21 6.02 -15.77
N LEU A 312 -5.14 5.00 -14.90
CA LEU A 312 -4.79 3.64 -15.29
C LEU A 312 -5.82 3.02 -16.25
N LYS A 313 -7.10 3.37 -16.10
CA LYS A 313 -8.16 2.94 -17.04
C LYS A 313 -7.93 3.53 -18.43
N ASN A 314 -7.56 4.81 -18.52
CA ASN A 314 -7.28 5.49 -19.78
C ASN A 314 -6.07 4.92 -20.52
N VAL A 315 -5.06 4.43 -19.77
CA VAL A 315 -3.85 3.79 -20.37
C VAL A 315 -3.96 2.25 -20.45
N GLY A 316 -5.11 1.67 -20.09
CA GLY A 316 -5.38 0.23 -20.24
C GLY A 316 -4.80 -0.67 -19.14
N LEU A 317 -4.28 -0.11 -18.04
CA LEU A 317 -3.60 -0.86 -16.98
C LEU A 317 -4.46 -1.18 -15.76
N VAL A 318 -5.69 -0.69 -15.70
CA VAL A 318 -6.57 -0.85 -14.53
C VAL A 318 -6.89 -2.31 -14.22
N ASN A 319 -6.97 -3.18 -15.24
CA ASN A 319 -7.28 -4.59 -15.06
C ASN A 319 -6.12 -5.39 -14.44
N ASP A 320 -4.91 -4.89 -14.58
CA ASP A 320 -3.70 -5.50 -14.05
C ASP A 320 -3.25 -4.82 -12.73
N THR A 321 -4.11 -3.98 -12.15
CA THR A 321 -3.84 -3.24 -10.93
C THR A 321 -4.83 -3.59 -9.84
N LEU A 322 -4.31 -3.91 -8.65
CA LEU A 322 -5.04 -4.06 -7.39
C LEU A 322 -4.49 -3.07 -6.37
N VAL A 323 -5.33 -2.17 -5.87
CA VAL A 323 -5.05 -1.37 -4.67
C VAL A 323 -5.69 -2.08 -3.48
N LEU A 324 -4.93 -2.33 -2.43
CA LEU A 324 -5.42 -2.86 -1.15
C LEU A 324 -5.08 -1.88 -0.05
N SER A 325 -6.08 -1.30 0.62
CA SER A 325 -5.85 -0.43 1.77
C SER A 325 -6.04 -1.17 3.09
N PHE A 326 -5.28 -0.74 4.09
CA PHE A 326 -5.47 -1.10 5.49
C PHE A 326 -5.14 0.07 6.41
N SER A 327 -5.47 -0.07 7.68
CA SER A 327 -5.01 0.78 8.78
C SER A 327 -4.68 -0.12 9.96
N GLU A 328 -3.77 0.28 10.82
CA GLU A 328 -3.21 -0.53 11.90
C GLU A 328 -4.24 -0.96 12.96
N PHE A 329 -5.35 -0.25 13.05
CA PHE A 329 -6.55 -0.56 13.85
C PHE A 329 -7.73 0.33 13.42
N GLY A 330 -8.92 0.09 13.97
CA GLY A 330 -10.09 0.94 13.82
C GLY A 330 -10.23 1.96 14.95
N ARG A 331 -11.36 2.66 14.98
CA ARG A 331 -11.68 3.63 16.01
C ARG A 331 -12.83 3.16 16.88
N ARG A 332 -12.89 3.63 18.14
CA ARG A 332 -14.02 3.38 19.04
C ARG A 332 -15.33 3.86 18.42
N ILE A 333 -16.40 3.16 18.78
CA ILE A 333 -17.74 3.48 18.28
C ILE A 333 -18.17 4.84 18.79
N THR A 334 -17.98 5.11 20.07
CA THR A 334 -18.40 6.36 20.73
C THR A 334 -17.36 7.46 20.50
N GLU A 335 -17.84 8.65 20.12
CA GLU A 335 -16.97 9.83 20.12
C GLU A 335 -16.52 10.19 21.55
N ASN A 336 -15.33 10.76 21.66
CA ASN A 336 -14.78 11.17 22.95
C ASN A 336 -15.12 12.65 23.29
N GLY A 337 -14.78 13.08 24.49
CA GLY A 337 -15.06 14.44 24.98
C GLY A 337 -14.38 15.55 24.17
N SER A 338 -13.38 15.23 23.34
CA SER A 338 -12.66 16.16 22.46
C SER A 338 -13.23 16.18 21.04
N LYS A 339 -14.41 15.59 20.80
CA LYS A 339 -15.05 15.48 19.47
C LYS A 339 -14.13 14.79 18.46
N GLY A 340 -13.51 13.71 18.89
CA GLY A 340 -12.73 12.78 18.11
C GLY A 340 -13.05 11.34 18.49
N THR A 341 -12.20 10.41 18.11
CA THR A 341 -12.37 8.99 18.44
C THR A 341 -11.06 8.40 18.95
N ASP A 342 -11.15 7.60 20.01
CA ASP A 342 -10.02 6.87 20.54
C ASP A 342 -9.74 5.61 19.71
N HIS A 343 -8.56 4.99 19.91
CA HIS A 343 -8.19 3.74 19.25
C HIS A 343 -9.16 2.62 19.57
N GLY A 344 -9.61 1.93 18.55
CA GLY A 344 -10.51 0.78 18.61
C GLY A 344 -9.88 -0.47 18.00
N ALA A 345 -10.70 -1.46 17.63
CA ALA A 345 -10.21 -2.74 17.13
C ALA A 345 -10.37 -2.89 15.61
N ALA A 346 -11.49 -3.42 15.15
CA ALA A 346 -11.69 -3.70 13.73
C ALA A 346 -12.00 -2.43 12.91
N SER A 347 -11.57 -2.45 11.65
CA SER A 347 -11.78 -1.35 10.69
C SER A 347 -12.32 -1.88 9.36
N VAL A 348 -12.32 -1.03 8.36
CA VAL A 348 -12.70 -1.35 6.97
C VAL A 348 -11.43 -1.39 6.12
N MET A 349 -11.26 -2.47 5.34
CA MET A 349 -10.29 -2.53 4.26
C MET A 349 -10.99 -2.22 2.93
N LEU A 350 -10.25 -1.65 2.00
CA LEU A 350 -10.69 -1.34 0.66
C LEU A 350 -9.82 -2.12 -0.34
N ALA A 351 -10.46 -2.76 -1.33
CA ALA A 351 -9.77 -3.30 -2.50
C ALA A 351 -10.36 -2.68 -3.77
N MET A 352 -9.51 -2.14 -4.66
CA MET A 352 -9.92 -1.42 -5.86
C MET A 352 -9.07 -1.83 -7.07
N GLY A 353 -9.70 -1.99 -8.23
CA GLY A 353 -9.00 -2.28 -9.48
C GLY A 353 -9.89 -2.99 -10.50
N GLY A 354 -9.44 -3.10 -11.72
CA GLY A 354 -10.24 -3.71 -12.79
C GLY A 354 -10.51 -5.21 -12.60
N GLY A 355 -9.61 -5.94 -11.92
CA GLY A 355 -9.79 -7.35 -11.55
C GLY A 355 -10.63 -7.57 -10.29
N VAL A 356 -11.00 -6.50 -9.57
CA VAL A 356 -11.79 -6.60 -8.34
C VAL A 356 -13.25 -6.90 -8.65
N ARG A 357 -13.83 -7.83 -7.91
CA ARG A 357 -15.27 -8.02 -7.77
C ARG A 357 -15.76 -7.13 -6.65
N GLY A 358 -16.31 -5.96 -7.03
CA GLY A 358 -16.78 -4.96 -6.08
C GLY A 358 -17.99 -5.43 -5.28
N GLY A 359 -18.19 -4.80 -4.14
CA GLY A 359 -19.31 -5.07 -3.25
C GLY A 359 -18.97 -4.89 -1.78
N LEU A 360 -19.92 -5.24 -0.92
CA LEU A 360 -19.76 -5.25 0.53
C LEU A 360 -19.46 -6.68 1.00
N TYR A 361 -18.32 -6.87 1.64
CA TYR A 361 -17.86 -8.15 2.18
C TYR A 361 -17.87 -8.11 3.70
N GLY A 362 -18.33 -9.20 4.36
CA GLY A 362 -18.60 -9.20 5.78
C GLY A 362 -19.87 -8.42 6.13
N THR A 363 -20.13 -8.26 7.43
CA THR A 363 -21.35 -7.62 7.93
C THR A 363 -21.03 -6.42 8.81
N ALA A 364 -21.92 -5.42 8.82
CA ALA A 364 -21.80 -4.29 9.72
C ALA A 364 -22.08 -4.73 11.17
N ALA A 365 -21.32 -4.18 12.11
CA ALA A 365 -21.62 -4.38 13.51
C ALA A 365 -23.01 -3.83 13.87
N SER A 366 -23.69 -4.48 14.81
CA SER A 366 -24.76 -3.82 15.57
C SER A 366 -24.12 -2.88 16.58
N LEU A 367 -24.47 -1.62 16.56
CA LEU A 367 -23.89 -0.64 17.50
C LEU A 367 -24.67 -0.55 18.82
N ASN A 368 -25.70 -1.41 19.02
CA ASN A 368 -26.44 -1.55 20.26
C ASN A 368 -25.46 -1.92 21.40
N PRO A 369 -25.38 -1.12 22.47
CA PRO A 369 -24.46 -1.36 23.60
C PRO A 369 -24.83 -2.54 24.48
N ASP A 370 -25.73 -3.43 24.07
CA ASP A 370 -26.10 -4.63 24.78
C ASP A 370 -24.85 -5.47 25.14
N PRO A 371 -24.62 -5.84 26.40
CA PRO A 371 -23.49 -6.69 26.77
C PRO A 371 -23.45 -8.06 26.09
N GLN A 372 -24.58 -8.54 25.58
CA GLN A 372 -24.69 -9.79 24.80
C GLN A 372 -24.44 -9.60 23.30
N ASN A 373 -24.15 -8.40 22.86
CA ASN A 373 -23.92 -8.12 21.43
C ASN A 373 -22.58 -8.72 20.95
N PRO A 374 -22.60 -9.79 20.12
CA PRO A 374 -21.39 -10.50 19.73
C PRO A 374 -20.54 -9.70 18.71
N THR A 375 -21.08 -8.60 18.19
CA THR A 375 -20.37 -7.74 17.21
C THR A 375 -19.55 -6.66 17.89
N LEU A 376 -19.58 -6.59 19.22
CA LEU A 376 -18.84 -5.63 20.03
C LEU A 376 -17.88 -6.33 20.98
N GLU A 377 -16.80 -5.65 21.30
CA GLU A 377 -15.81 -6.05 22.31
C GLU A 377 -15.44 -4.86 23.21
N ASN A 378 -14.54 -5.07 24.18
CA ASN A 378 -14.06 -4.04 25.09
C ASN A 378 -15.23 -3.29 25.78
N ASN A 379 -16.14 -4.05 26.41
CA ASN A 379 -17.36 -3.51 27.03
C ASN A 379 -18.21 -2.65 26.09
N GLY A 380 -18.30 -3.04 24.83
CA GLY A 380 -19.06 -2.34 23.81
C GLY A 380 -18.43 -1.08 23.26
N ALA A 381 -17.16 -0.82 23.56
CA ALA A 381 -16.45 0.35 23.05
C ALA A 381 -15.98 0.17 21.60
N ASP A 382 -15.64 -1.06 21.21
CA ASP A 382 -15.04 -1.41 19.94
C ASP A 382 -15.89 -2.37 19.14
N THR A 383 -15.76 -2.37 17.82
CA THR A 383 -16.33 -3.40 16.96
C THR A 383 -15.44 -4.64 16.97
N THR A 384 -16.00 -5.82 17.21
CA THR A 384 -15.30 -7.10 17.07
C THR A 384 -14.96 -7.35 15.61
N TYR A 385 -13.79 -7.91 15.34
CA TYR A 385 -13.46 -8.34 13.97
C TYR A 385 -14.34 -9.52 13.53
N GLU A 386 -14.66 -9.56 12.26
CA GLU A 386 -15.33 -10.66 11.57
C GLU A 386 -14.42 -11.31 10.54
N THR A 387 -13.68 -10.46 9.82
CA THR A 387 -12.73 -10.86 8.81
C THR A 387 -11.32 -10.74 9.37
N ASP A 388 -10.65 -11.88 9.55
CA ASP A 388 -9.22 -11.87 9.82
C ASP A 388 -8.48 -11.23 8.62
N PHE A 389 -7.74 -10.17 8.87
CA PHE A 389 -7.04 -9.43 7.80
C PHE A 389 -6.08 -10.32 7.01
N ARG A 390 -5.53 -11.37 7.63
CA ARG A 390 -4.67 -12.36 6.95
C ARG A 390 -5.42 -13.17 5.91
N SER A 391 -6.74 -13.32 6.05
CA SER A 391 -7.57 -13.95 5.02
C SER A 391 -7.67 -13.07 3.77
N VAL A 392 -7.67 -11.76 3.94
CA VAL A 392 -7.61 -10.79 2.82
C VAL A 392 -6.25 -10.88 2.14
N TYR A 393 -5.16 -10.89 2.92
CA TYR A 393 -3.80 -11.07 2.39
C TYR A 393 -3.65 -12.40 1.65
N ALA A 394 -4.20 -13.49 2.19
CA ALA A 394 -4.16 -14.80 1.53
C ALA A 394 -4.83 -14.76 0.15
N LYS A 395 -5.98 -14.10 0.02
CA LYS A 395 -6.64 -13.92 -1.30
C LYS A 395 -5.76 -13.12 -2.27
N VAL A 396 -5.10 -12.07 -1.80
CA VAL A 396 -4.20 -11.27 -2.64
C VAL A 396 -2.99 -12.12 -3.08
N VAL A 397 -2.35 -12.83 -2.15
CA VAL A 397 -1.18 -13.67 -2.49
C VAL A 397 -1.55 -14.78 -3.47
N ASP A 398 -2.62 -15.54 -3.19
CA ASP A 398 -3.00 -16.71 -4.01
C ASP A 398 -3.60 -16.30 -5.36
N ASN A 399 -4.59 -15.40 -5.34
CA ASN A 399 -5.42 -15.16 -6.52
C ASN A 399 -4.91 -14.00 -7.39
N TRP A 400 -4.19 -13.04 -6.78
CA TRP A 400 -3.69 -11.88 -7.51
C TRP A 400 -2.22 -11.99 -7.86
N LEU A 401 -1.37 -12.29 -6.87
CA LEU A 401 0.08 -12.37 -7.06
C LEU A 401 0.55 -13.74 -7.57
N GLY A 402 -0.30 -14.77 -7.52
CA GLY A 402 0.05 -16.12 -7.96
C GLY A 402 1.07 -16.82 -7.05
N GLY A 403 1.16 -16.39 -5.78
CA GLY A 403 2.04 -16.97 -4.77
C GLY A 403 1.37 -18.08 -3.95
N ASP A 404 2.05 -18.54 -2.91
CA ASP A 404 1.54 -19.47 -1.89
C ASP A 404 1.33 -18.73 -0.58
N SER A 405 0.08 -18.42 -0.25
CA SER A 405 -0.25 -17.68 0.96
C SER A 405 0.10 -18.42 2.25
N VAL A 406 0.08 -19.75 2.24
CA VAL A 406 0.43 -20.56 3.42
C VAL A 406 1.91 -20.37 3.76
N ASN A 407 2.76 -20.39 2.74
CA ASN A 407 4.18 -20.11 2.90
C ASN A 407 4.41 -18.65 3.33
N VAL A 408 3.85 -17.70 2.59
CA VAL A 408 4.09 -16.26 2.81
C VAL A 408 3.61 -15.77 4.17
N LEU A 409 2.44 -16.24 4.64
CA LEU A 409 1.84 -15.78 5.90
C LEU A 409 2.16 -16.71 7.10
N GLY A 410 2.88 -17.82 6.86
CA GLY A 410 3.24 -18.78 7.91
C GLY A 410 2.05 -19.57 8.47
N GLY A 411 0.94 -19.67 7.74
CA GLY A 411 -0.26 -20.40 8.16
C GLY A 411 -1.38 -20.36 7.14
N ASN A 412 -2.36 -21.24 7.30
CA ASN A 412 -3.53 -21.27 6.41
C ASN A 412 -4.63 -20.32 6.92
N PHE A 413 -4.77 -19.18 6.24
CA PHE A 413 -5.79 -18.16 6.53
C PHE A 413 -6.87 -18.08 5.46
N LYS A 414 -6.97 -19.07 4.55
CA LYS A 414 -7.96 -19.08 3.47
C LYS A 414 -9.38 -19.11 4.06
N LYS A 415 -10.19 -18.16 3.67
CA LYS A 415 -11.59 -18.01 4.10
C LYS A 415 -12.49 -17.85 2.88
N SER A 416 -13.63 -18.54 2.88
CA SER A 416 -14.71 -18.32 1.91
C SER A 416 -15.47 -17.03 2.22
N GLY A 417 -16.20 -16.50 1.24
CA GLY A 417 -17.07 -15.34 1.42
C GLY A 417 -16.38 -13.98 1.32
N ILE A 418 -15.07 -13.95 1.03
CA ILE A 418 -14.32 -12.71 0.76
C ILE A 418 -13.67 -12.78 -0.63
N ASP A 419 -14.43 -13.25 -1.62
CA ASP A 419 -13.93 -13.52 -2.98
C ASP A 419 -13.94 -12.25 -3.85
N PHE A 420 -13.24 -11.20 -3.39
CA PHE A 420 -13.15 -9.91 -4.08
C PHE A 420 -12.11 -9.90 -5.21
N VAL A 421 -11.25 -10.91 -5.29
CA VAL A 421 -10.21 -11.06 -6.32
C VAL A 421 -9.96 -12.54 -6.63
#